data_7ddf657bed9721af434b2745fb58f822
#
_entry.id   7ddf657bed9721af434b2745fb58f822
#
_cell.length_a   1.000
_cell.length_b   1.000
_cell.length_c   1.000
_cell.angle_alpha   90.00
_cell.angle_beta   90.00
_cell.angle_gamma   90.00
#
_symmetry.space_group_name_H-M   'P 1'
#
loop_
_entity.id
_entity.type
_entity.pdbx_description
1 polymer ?
#
loop_
_entity_poly.entity_id
_entity_poly.type
_entity_poly.pdbx_seq_one_letter_code
_entity_poly.pdbx_strand_id
1 'polypeptide(L)'
;GEETSLETAYHWVAQMGWVWSIQFPMMAIKDMAPDEDEFLRVFRIVFATAGKNQFIDPFAKEGLRSYLGVPHEMDENDGRILGGYIRYMLDVQQVPYEMVRWTKDETWIKVKSEDFTARYEMAPLDELVDAYEAQWNGAAKTLVSPEWSCVIEDRDEEDMYIKVIRKEDLRML
;
A
#
# COMPACT_ATOMS: atom_id res chain seq x y z
N GLY A 1 -14.34 12.28 -31.09
CA GLY A 1 -13.65 11.86 -29.88
C GLY A 1 -13.66 10.36 -29.78
N GLU A 2 -12.51 9.74 -29.55
CA GLU A 2 -12.45 8.31 -29.27
C GLU A 2 -13.24 8.05 -27.98
N GLU A 3 -14.20 7.11 -28.04
CA GLU A 3 -14.90 6.67 -26.85
C GLU A 3 -13.89 6.02 -25.91
N THR A 4 -13.68 6.65 -24.76
CA THR A 4 -12.85 6.08 -23.71
C THR A 4 -13.50 4.78 -23.25
N SER A 5 -12.78 3.67 -23.31
CA SER A 5 -13.31 2.40 -22.83
C SER A 5 -13.67 2.48 -21.34
N LEU A 6 -14.65 1.70 -20.90
CA LEU A 6 -15.08 1.65 -19.51
C LEU A 6 -13.90 1.30 -18.58
N GLU A 7 -13.03 0.40 -19.03
CA GLU A 7 -11.82 0.00 -18.35
C GLU A 7 -10.85 1.17 -18.15
N THR A 8 -10.63 1.97 -19.20
CA THR A 8 -9.79 3.18 -19.11
C THR A 8 -10.39 4.21 -18.15
N ALA A 9 -11.73 4.36 -18.14
CA ALA A 9 -12.42 5.25 -17.21
C ALA A 9 -12.25 4.80 -15.75
N TYR A 10 -12.40 3.50 -15.47
CA TYR A 10 -12.17 2.95 -14.12
C TYR A 10 -10.73 3.11 -13.67
N HIS A 11 -9.78 2.86 -14.56
CA HIS A 11 -8.36 3.07 -14.29
C HIS A 11 -8.05 4.53 -13.93
N TRP A 12 -8.60 5.48 -14.68
CA TRP A 12 -8.48 6.90 -14.39
C TRP A 12 -9.04 7.27 -13.02
N VAL A 13 -10.22 6.77 -12.67
CA VAL A 13 -10.83 7.02 -11.36
C VAL A 13 -9.97 6.45 -10.23
N ALA A 14 -9.42 5.25 -10.41
CA ALA A 14 -8.53 4.63 -9.44
C ALA A 14 -7.23 5.44 -9.27
N GLN A 15 -6.61 5.87 -10.35
CA GLN A 15 -5.42 6.73 -10.31
C GLN A 15 -5.69 8.06 -9.61
N MET A 16 -6.79 8.73 -9.96
CA MET A 16 -7.18 9.99 -9.33
C MET A 16 -7.44 9.81 -7.84
N GLY A 17 -8.07 8.71 -7.44
CA GLY A 17 -8.28 8.38 -6.02
C GLY A 17 -6.96 8.32 -5.25
N TRP A 18 -5.91 7.76 -5.85
CA TRP A 18 -4.59 7.69 -5.23
C TRP A 18 -3.89 9.04 -5.15
N VAL A 19 -3.90 9.82 -6.23
CA VAL A 19 -3.36 11.19 -6.24
C VAL A 19 -4.02 12.01 -5.14
N TRP A 20 -5.34 11.92 -5.03
CA TRP A 20 -6.10 12.68 -4.02
C TRP A 20 -5.85 12.18 -2.59
N SER A 21 -5.74 10.88 -2.40
CA SER A 21 -5.61 10.30 -1.06
C SER A 21 -4.19 10.28 -0.52
N ILE A 22 -3.18 10.33 -1.38
CA ILE A 22 -1.76 10.28 -0.98
C ILE A 22 -1.06 11.59 -1.31
N GLN A 23 -1.01 11.98 -2.57
CA GLN A 23 -0.18 13.08 -3.03
C GLN A 23 -0.60 14.44 -2.47
N PHE A 24 -1.88 14.78 -2.54
CA PHE A 24 -2.35 16.07 -2.02
C PHE A 24 -2.24 16.21 -0.50
N PRO A 25 -2.64 15.21 0.32
CA PRO A 25 -2.37 15.27 1.75
C PRO A 25 -0.89 15.39 2.09
N MET A 26 -0.02 14.69 1.37
CA MET A 26 1.43 14.77 1.55
C MET A 26 1.97 16.17 1.26
N MET A 27 1.57 16.78 0.14
CA MET A 27 1.96 18.14 -0.21
C MET A 27 1.46 19.15 0.83
N ALA A 28 0.21 19.02 1.27
CA ALA A 28 -0.35 19.89 2.30
C ALA A 28 0.39 19.79 3.63
N ILE A 29 0.76 18.59 4.06
CA ILE A 29 1.56 18.39 5.26
C ILE A 29 2.94 19.01 5.10
N LYS A 30 3.57 18.85 3.93
CA LYS A 30 4.89 19.40 3.61
C LYS A 30 4.88 20.94 3.64
N ASP A 31 3.85 21.56 3.09
CA ASP A 31 3.68 23.03 3.08
C ASP A 31 3.41 23.60 4.49
N MET A 32 2.83 22.82 5.37
CA MET A 32 2.47 23.27 6.74
C MET A 32 3.52 22.94 7.79
N ALA A 33 4.39 21.98 7.54
CA ALA A 33 5.42 21.55 8.49
C ALA A 33 6.53 22.61 8.58
N PRO A 34 6.99 22.97 9.80
CA PRO A 34 8.04 23.95 9.98
C PRO A 34 9.43 23.45 9.55
N ASP A 35 9.63 22.15 9.53
CA ASP A 35 10.88 21.48 9.15
C ASP A 35 10.61 20.04 8.68
N GLU A 36 11.65 19.39 8.20
CA GLU A 36 11.57 18.04 7.65
C GLU A 36 11.24 16.97 8.70
N ASP A 37 11.77 17.11 9.92
CA ASP A 37 11.50 16.15 11.01
C ASP A 37 10.01 16.16 11.40
N GLU A 38 9.42 17.33 11.51
CA GLU A 38 7.99 17.48 11.80
C GLU A 38 7.15 17.01 10.63
N PHE A 39 7.55 17.28 9.38
CA PHE A 39 6.90 16.73 8.20
C PHE A 39 6.85 15.21 8.25
N LEU A 40 7.98 14.53 8.43
CA LEU A 40 8.05 13.07 8.46
C LEU A 40 7.24 12.48 9.62
N ARG A 41 7.28 13.13 10.79
CA ARG A 41 6.50 12.71 11.96
C ARG A 41 4.99 12.76 11.71
N VAL A 42 4.49 13.89 11.24
CA VAL A 42 3.06 14.09 10.99
C VAL A 42 2.59 13.22 9.84
N PHE A 43 3.35 13.17 8.78
CA PHE A 43 3.11 12.39 7.60
C PHE A 43 2.89 10.89 7.91
N ARG A 44 3.81 10.26 8.65
CA ARG A 44 3.68 8.84 9.03
C ARG A 44 2.45 8.58 9.90
N ILE A 45 2.14 9.49 10.83
CA ILE A 45 0.95 9.36 11.69
C ILE A 45 -0.33 9.44 10.84
N VAL A 46 -0.41 10.40 9.93
CA VAL A 46 -1.58 10.60 9.06
C VAL A 46 -1.82 9.38 8.18
N PHE A 47 -0.80 8.89 7.49
CA PHE A 47 -0.94 7.74 6.59
C PHE A 47 -1.20 6.43 7.34
N ALA A 48 -0.55 6.19 8.46
CA ALA A 48 -0.85 5.03 9.30
C ALA A 48 -2.29 5.06 9.85
N THR A 49 -2.77 6.24 10.24
CA THR A 49 -4.14 6.41 10.71
C THR A 49 -5.14 6.22 9.58
N ALA A 50 -4.87 6.76 8.40
CA ALA A 50 -5.70 6.57 7.21
C ALA A 50 -5.80 5.08 6.84
N GLY A 51 -4.68 4.37 6.78
CA GLY A 51 -4.65 2.94 6.51
C GLY A 51 -5.42 2.11 7.52
N LYS A 52 -5.25 2.42 8.82
CA LYS A 52 -6.02 1.77 9.88
C LYS A 52 -7.53 1.99 9.70
N ASN A 53 -7.94 3.21 9.41
CA ASN A 53 -9.35 3.58 9.32
C ASN A 53 -10.02 3.08 8.04
N GLN A 54 -9.27 2.86 6.98
CA GLN A 54 -9.78 2.38 5.70
C GLN A 54 -10.56 1.07 5.81
N PHE A 55 -10.22 0.20 6.75
CA PHE A 55 -10.78 -1.12 6.93
C PHE A 55 -11.49 -1.30 8.28
N ILE A 56 -11.91 -0.22 8.92
CA ILE A 56 -12.69 -0.29 10.18
C ILE A 56 -14.08 -0.85 9.93
N ASP A 57 -14.67 -0.54 8.78
CA ASP A 57 -15.99 -1.04 8.43
C ASP A 57 -15.93 -2.57 8.17
N PRO A 58 -16.63 -3.38 8.99
CA PRO A 58 -16.67 -4.83 8.78
C PRO A 58 -17.19 -5.24 7.40
N PHE A 59 -18.11 -4.47 6.83
CA PHE A 59 -18.65 -4.72 5.49
C PHE A 59 -17.56 -4.53 4.41
N ALA A 60 -16.77 -3.47 4.51
CA ALA A 60 -15.65 -3.25 3.60
C ALA A 60 -14.60 -4.35 3.75
N LYS A 61 -14.28 -4.75 4.98
CA LYS A 61 -13.33 -5.83 5.29
C LYS A 61 -13.79 -7.18 4.71
N GLU A 62 -15.00 -7.61 5.04
CA GLU A 62 -15.53 -8.92 4.64
C GLU A 62 -15.92 -8.97 3.16
N GLY A 63 -16.54 -7.93 2.64
CA GLY A 63 -16.92 -7.83 1.24
C GLY A 63 -15.71 -7.84 0.31
N LEU A 64 -14.68 -7.09 0.66
CA LEU A 64 -13.43 -7.06 -0.10
C LEU A 64 -12.70 -8.40 0.00
N ARG A 65 -12.66 -9.03 1.15
CA ARG A 65 -12.07 -10.35 1.37
C ARG A 65 -12.71 -11.40 0.46
N SER A 66 -14.04 -11.43 0.39
CA SER A 66 -14.79 -12.32 -0.51
C SER A 66 -14.49 -12.03 -1.98
N TYR A 67 -14.46 -10.77 -2.36
CA TYR A 67 -14.18 -10.33 -3.73
C TYR A 67 -12.76 -10.70 -4.18
N LEU A 68 -11.78 -10.62 -3.27
CA LEU A 68 -10.38 -10.93 -3.54
C LEU A 68 -10.10 -12.44 -3.60
N GLY A 69 -11.09 -13.28 -3.33
CA GLY A 69 -10.88 -14.73 -3.24
C GLY A 69 -9.94 -15.12 -2.11
N VAL A 70 -9.79 -14.29 -1.09
CA VAL A 70 -9.06 -14.66 0.12
C VAL A 70 -9.91 -15.71 0.85
N PRO A 71 -9.43 -16.95 1.01
CA PRO A 71 -10.23 -18.00 1.62
C PRO A 71 -10.72 -17.59 3.01
N HIS A 72 -12.01 -17.82 3.29
CA HIS A 72 -12.57 -17.60 4.62
C HIS A 72 -11.88 -18.45 5.70
N GLU A 73 -11.23 -19.51 5.28
CA GLU A 73 -10.47 -20.46 6.10
C GLU A 73 -9.06 -19.97 6.46
N MET A 74 -8.60 -18.84 5.91
CA MET A 74 -7.32 -18.27 6.34
C MET A 74 -7.46 -17.80 7.78
N ASP A 75 -6.59 -18.34 8.59
CA ASP A 75 -6.33 -17.87 9.95
C ASP A 75 -6.16 -16.35 9.93
N GLU A 76 -6.71 -15.65 10.90
CA GLU A 76 -6.57 -14.19 11.02
C GLU A 76 -5.11 -13.73 11.11
N ASN A 77 -4.20 -14.65 11.41
CA ASN A 77 -2.76 -14.42 11.50
C ASN A 77 -1.99 -14.93 10.27
N ASP A 78 -2.49 -14.62 9.08
CA ASP A 78 -1.93 -15.06 7.79
C ASP A 78 -1.48 -13.85 6.96
N GLY A 79 -0.17 -13.78 6.65
CA GLY A 79 0.42 -12.67 5.87
C GLY A 79 -0.16 -12.52 4.47
N ARG A 80 -0.71 -13.58 3.90
CA ARG A 80 -1.36 -13.53 2.59
C ARG A 80 -2.61 -12.66 2.56
N ILE A 81 -3.23 -12.41 3.71
CA ILE A 81 -4.37 -11.49 3.81
C ILE A 81 -3.91 -10.09 3.42
N LEU A 82 -2.90 -9.55 4.10
CA LEU A 82 -2.37 -8.22 3.80
C LEU A 82 -1.74 -8.16 2.40
N GLY A 83 -0.94 -9.17 2.05
CA GLY A 83 -0.34 -9.28 0.72
C GLY A 83 -1.38 -9.34 -0.40
N GLY A 84 -2.52 -9.99 -0.18
CA GLY A 84 -3.64 -10.06 -1.12
C GLY A 84 -4.28 -8.70 -1.38
N TYR A 85 -4.47 -7.90 -0.34
CA TYR A 85 -4.97 -6.53 -0.48
C TYR A 85 -3.97 -5.62 -1.21
N ILE A 86 -2.68 -5.74 -0.91
CA ILE A 86 -1.64 -4.99 -1.61
C ILE A 86 -1.64 -5.36 -3.09
N ARG A 87 -1.65 -6.66 -3.41
CA ARG A 87 -1.75 -7.16 -4.79
C ARG A 87 -2.96 -6.59 -5.52
N TYR A 88 -4.14 -6.65 -4.90
CA TYR A 88 -5.35 -6.09 -5.47
C TYR A 88 -5.21 -4.60 -5.79
N MET A 89 -4.62 -3.83 -4.91
CA MET A 89 -4.41 -2.41 -5.16
C MET A 89 -3.45 -2.16 -6.33
N LEU A 90 -2.42 -2.99 -6.48
CA LEU A 90 -1.53 -2.94 -7.65
C LEU A 90 -2.28 -3.29 -8.94
N ASP A 91 -3.15 -4.31 -8.91
CA ASP A 91 -4.00 -4.67 -10.05
C ASP A 91 -4.94 -3.53 -10.44
N VAL A 92 -5.63 -2.92 -9.46
CA VAL A 92 -6.52 -1.77 -9.69
C VAL A 92 -5.77 -0.59 -10.32
N GLN A 93 -4.53 -0.37 -9.90
CA GLN A 93 -3.66 0.69 -10.41
C GLN A 93 -2.95 0.33 -11.72
N GLN A 94 -3.10 -0.92 -12.16
CA GLN A 94 -2.36 -1.46 -13.31
C GLN A 94 -0.84 -1.30 -13.16
N VAL A 95 -0.33 -1.46 -11.95
CA VAL A 95 1.10 -1.54 -11.68
C VAL A 95 1.54 -2.98 -11.91
N PRO A 96 2.41 -3.25 -12.89
CA PRO A 96 2.93 -4.60 -13.10
C PRO A 96 3.72 -5.06 -11.87
N TYR A 97 3.53 -6.32 -11.50
CA TYR A 97 4.25 -6.91 -10.36
C TYR A 97 4.53 -8.40 -10.61
N GLU A 98 5.48 -8.92 -9.84
CA GLU A 98 5.80 -10.35 -9.76
C GLU A 98 5.62 -10.82 -8.32
N MET A 99 4.90 -11.94 -8.14
CA MET A 99 4.79 -12.61 -6.84
C MET A 99 6.03 -13.46 -6.61
N VAL A 100 6.98 -12.94 -5.82
CA VAL A 100 8.24 -13.65 -5.53
C VAL A 100 8.04 -14.69 -4.42
N ARG A 101 7.22 -14.35 -3.42
CA ARG A 101 6.91 -15.25 -2.31
C ARG A 101 5.47 -15.11 -1.86
N TRP A 102 4.81 -16.26 -1.66
CA TRP A 102 3.42 -16.30 -1.24
C TRP A 102 3.19 -17.41 -0.23
N THR A 103 3.46 -17.12 1.03
CA THR A 103 3.32 -18.09 2.13
C THR A 103 2.51 -17.48 3.28
N LYS A 104 2.10 -18.34 4.22
CA LYS A 104 1.39 -17.90 5.43
C LYS A 104 2.23 -16.92 6.26
N ASP A 105 3.53 -17.15 6.32
CA ASP A 105 4.43 -16.41 7.21
C ASP A 105 4.98 -15.13 6.57
N GLU A 106 5.01 -15.07 5.25
CA GLU A 106 5.51 -13.90 4.52
C GLU A 106 4.99 -13.84 3.08
N THR A 107 4.83 -12.64 2.55
CA THR A 107 4.57 -12.40 1.13
C THR A 107 5.52 -11.34 0.59
N TRP A 108 6.05 -11.58 -0.61
CA TRP A 108 6.96 -10.66 -1.28
C TRP A 108 6.45 -10.37 -2.68
N ILE A 109 6.29 -9.10 -2.98
CA ILE A 109 5.83 -8.59 -4.26
C ILE A 109 6.93 -7.71 -4.83
N LYS A 110 7.44 -8.08 -5.99
CA LYS A 110 8.42 -7.28 -6.73
C LYS A 110 7.69 -6.33 -7.66
N VAL A 111 8.08 -5.06 -7.67
CA VAL A 111 7.55 -4.00 -8.53
C VAL A 111 8.73 -3.23 -9.11
N LYS A 112 8.62 -2.79 -10.36
CA LYS A 112 9.58 -1.83 -10.91
C LYS A 112 9.35 -0.44 -10.34
N SER A 113 10.42 0.20 -9.91
CA SER A 113 10.36 1.55 -9.33
C SER A 113 9.75 2.57 -10.29
N GLU A 114 10.09 2.50 -11.58
CA GLU A 114 9.51 3.37 -12.61
C GLU A 114 8.00 3.19 -12.77
N ASP A 115 7.49 1.96 -12.72
CA ASP A 115 6.05 1.68 -12.84
C ASP A 115 5.27 2.19 -11.62
N PHE A 116 5.89 2.18 -10.45
CA PHE A 116 5.29 2.71 -9.23
C PHE A 116 5.28 4.24 -9.26
N THR A 117 6.37 4.89 -9.66
CA THR A 117 6.49 6.35 -9.70
C THR A 117 5.83 7.01 -10.89
N ALA A 118 5.67 6.31 -12.02
CA ALA A 118 5.05 6.86 -13.23
C ALA A 118 3.65 7.46 -13.00
N ARG A 119 3.02 7.11 -11.89
CA ARG A 119 1.69 7.60 -11.49
C ARG A 119 1.72 8.80 -10.53
N TYR A 120 2.91 9.19 -10.08
CA TYR A 120 3.10 10.20 -9.04
C TYR A 120 4.19 11.20 -9.45
N GLU A 121 3.94 11.94 -10.53
CA GLU A 121 4.93 12.85 -11.13
C GLU A 121 5.45 13.97 -10.19
N MET A 122 4.79 14.19 -9.04
CA MET A 122 5.04 15.34 -8.17
C MET A 122 5.72 15.00 -6.85
N ALA A 123 5.97 13.72 -6.56
CA ALA A 123 6.56 13.31 -5.29
C ALA A 123 7.80 12.43 -5.50
N PRO A 124 8.86 12.64 -4.71
CA PRO A 124 10.02 11.76 -4.71
C PRO A 124 9.66 10.31 -4.37
N LEU A 125 10.39 9.36 -4.95
CA LEU A 125 10.15 7.92 -4.72
C LEU A 125 10.15 7.57 -3.23
N ASP A 126 11.13 8.06 -2.50
CA ASP A 126 11.28 7.76 -1.07
C ASP A 126 10.07 8.21 -0.24
N GLU A 127 9.55 9.41 -0.52
CA GLU A 127 8.36 9.93 0.16
C GLU A 127 7.11 9.10 -0.17
N LEU A 128 6.94 8.67 -1.42
CA LEU A 128 5.83 7.81 -1.84
C LEU A 128 5.90 6.43 -1.19
N VAL A 129 7.08 5.85 -1.16
CA VAL A 129 7.32 4.55 -0.55
C VAL A 129 7.06 4.60 0.95
N ASP A 130 7.51 5.65 1.63
CA ASP A 130 7.24 5.84 3.07
C ASP A 130 5.74 6.02 3.35
N ALA A 131 5.01 6.75 2.48
CA ALA A 131 3.56 6.88 2.59
C ALA A 131 2.85 5.54 2.45
N TYR A 132 3.23 4.79 1.43
CA TYR A 132 2.67 3.50 1.12
C TYR A 132 2.92 2.49 2.26
N GLU A 133 4.16 2.44 2.75
CA GLU A 133 4.55 1.60 3.88
C GLU A 133 3.78 1.98 5.15
N ALA A 134 3.69 3.27 5.49
CA ALA A 134 2.94 3.75 6.64
C ALA A 134 1.45 3.39 6.55
N GLN A 135 0.83 3.55 5.38
CA GLN A 135 -0.57 3.22 5.15
C GLN A 135 -0.84 1.72 5.35
N TRP A 136 -0.03 0.86 4.76
CA TRP A 136 -0.21 -0.58 4.90
C TRP A 136 0.12 -1.10 6.31
N ASN A 137 1.07 -0.49 7.00
CA ASN A 137 1.31 -0.75 8.41
C ASN A 137 0.13 -0.33 9.30
N GLY A 138 -0.57 0.73 8.93
CA GLY A 138 -1.83 1.10 9.55
C GLY A 138 -2.94 0.08 9.27
N ALA A 139 -3.11 -0.29 8.01
CA ALA A 139 -4.11 -1.27 7.55
C ALA A 139 -3.90 -2.66 8.18
N ALA A 140 -2.67 -3.10 8.35
CA ALA A 140 -2.34 -4.38 8.98
C ALA A 140 -3.00 -4.56 10.34
N LYS A 141 -3.07 -3.48 11.14
CA LYS A 141 -3.68 -3.50 12.49
C LYS A 141 -5.17 -3.85 12.47
N THR A 142 -5.85 -3.59 11.38
CA THR A 142 -7.29 -3.83 11.22
C THR A 142 -7.59 -5.07 10.37
N LEU A 143 -6.79 -5.30 9.33
CA LEU A 143 -7.00 -6.42 8.40
C LEU A 143 -6.51 -7.75 8.94
N VAL A 144 -5.40 -7.75 9.65
CA VAL A 144 -4.73 -8.98 10.13
C VAL A 144 -4.50 -8.88 11.64
N SER A 145 -3.36 -8.38 12.03
CA SER A 145 -3.01 -8.09 13.42
C SER A 145 -1.87 -7.08 13.51
N PRO A 146 -1.65 -6.46 14.70
CA PRO A 146 -0.53 -5.53 14.91
C PRO A 146 0.86 -6.17 14.79
N GLU A 147 0.93 -7.50 14.73
CA GLU A 147 2.19 -8.26 14.61
C GLU A 147 2.78 -8.21 13.20
N TRP A 148 1.96 -7.87 12.20
CA TRP A 148 2.37 -7.78 10.80
C TRP A 148 2.89 -6.40 10.43
N SER A 149 3.84 -6.38 9.52
CA SER A 149 4.37 -5.17 8.91
C SER A 149 4.46 -5.29 7.39
N CYS A 150 4.22 -4.18 6.73
CA CYS A 150 4.62 -3.96 5.35
C CYS A 150 5.94 -3.20 5.38
N VAL A 151 6.95 -3.73 4.71
CA VAL A 151 8.28 -3.12 4.57
C VAL A 151 8.63 -3.10 3.09
N ILE A 152 9.18 -1.98 2.62
CA ILE A 152 9.63 -1.86 1.23
C ILE A 152 11.15 -1.76 1.23
N GLU A 153 11.78 -2.79 0.70
CA GLU A 153 13.23 -2.94 0.60
C GLU A 153 13.71 -2.88 -0.84
N ASP A 154 15.04 -2.78 -0.98
CA ASP A 154 15.71 -2.71 -2.29
C ASP A 154 15.11 -1.60 -3.17
N ARG A 155 14.96 -0.41 -2.59
CA ARG A 155 14.44 0.80 -3.22
C ARG A 155 15.50 1.42 -4.12
N ASP A 156 15.84 0.76 -5.20
CA ASP A 156 16.73 1.32 -6.20
C ASP A 156 15.96 1.86 -7.42
N GLU A 157 16.69 2.34 -8.41
CA GLU A 157 16.10 2.90 -9.63
C GLU A 157 15.39 1.84 -10.49
N GLU A 158 15.69 0.56 -10.30
CA GLU A 158 15.17 -0.53 -11.13
C GLU A 158 13.98 -1.24 -10.45
N ASP A 159 14.19 -1.78 -9.25
CA ASP A 159 13.25 -2.66 -8.58
C ASP A 159 13.07 -2.31 -7.11
N MET A 160 11.90 -2.63 -6.58
CA MET A 160 11.63 -2.62 -5.15
C MET A 160 10.79 -3.84 -4.74
N TYR A 161 10.94 -4.26 -3.49
CA TYR A 161 10.22 -5.39 -2.92
C TYR A 161 9.28 -4.92 -1.81
N ILE A 162 7.99 -5.12 -2.01
CA ILE A 162 6.96 -4.92 -1.00
C ILE A 162 6.85 -6.23 -0.23
N LYS A 163 7.30 -6.24 1.01
CA LYS A 163 7.32 -7.42 1.88
C LYS A 163 6.31 -7.29 3.00
N VAL A 164 5.49 -8.30 3.17
CA VAL A 164 4.63 -8.48 4.34
C VAL A 164 5.27 -9.54 5.21
N ILE A 165 5.70 -9.14 6.38
CA ILE A 165 6.46 -9.99 7.32
C ILE A 165 6.02 -9.74 8.75
N ARG A 166 6.34 -10.67 9.67
CA ARG A 166 6.12 -10.46 11.10
C ARG A 166 7.14 -9.49 11.67
N LYS A 167 6.72 -8.65 12.61
CA LYS A 167 7.63 -7.68 13.26
C LYS A 167 8.78 -8.31 14.03
N GLU A 168 8.59 -9.52 14.52
CA GLU A 168 9.66 -10.27 15.18
C GLU A 168 10.80 -10.62 14.20
N ASP A 169 10.46 -10.87 12.93
CA ASP A 169 11.42 -11.21 11.88
C ASP A 169 12.20 -9.97 11.40
N LEU A 170 11.64 -8.75 11.56
CA LEU A 170 12.34 -7.50 11.28
C LEU A 170 13.59 -7.28 12.12
N ARG A 171 13.70 -7.93 13.28
CA ARG A 171 14.87 -7.80 14.18
C ARG A 171 16.01 -8.70 13.76
N MET A 172 15.81 -9.56 12.78
CA MET A 172 16.81 -10.51 12.27
C MET A 172 17.38 -10.08 10.90
N LEU A 173 16.86 -8.99 10.32
CA LEU A 173 17.38 -8.33 9.11
C LEU A 173 18.25 -7.14 9.48
#